data_0c5c7eb43ad19347f02cf8e06e922562
#
_entry.id   0c5c7eb43ad19347f02cf8e06e922562
#
_cell.length_a   1.000
_cell.length_b   1.000
_cell.length_c   1.000
_cell.angle_alpha   90.00
_cell.angle_beta   90.00
_cell.angle_gamma   90.00
#
_symmetry.space_group_name_H-M   'P 1'
#
loop_
_entity.id
_entity.type
_entity.pdbx_description
1 polymer ?
#
loop_
_entity_poly.entity_id
_entity_poly.type
_entity_poly.pdbx_seq_one_letter_code
_entity_poly.pdbx_strand_id
1 'polypeptide(L)'
;GFTHYVHGFEGELTLWVQQSFRNEILSDVLSFHYLFVYLFLIWFSPIYYILCRDEVMADKAVLNYSIIYLLAVPLYLFFNVEVTSSFIPGMDAIMYHESWNLFFFTEVDPLDNGIPSLHVGLPLGLLIINRLHIRSLGIKMAEWRHREFDLFVAANIPIYLFSIQYLGIHWISDVI
;
A
#
# COMPACT_ATOMS: atom_id res chain seq x y z
N GLY A 1 -18.42 6.43 14.83
CA GLY A 1 -18.12 5.75 13.58
C GLY A 1 -17.08 4.63 13.78
N PHE A 2 -16.79 3.88 12.76
CA PHE A 2 -15.79 2.79 12.80
C PHE A 2 -14.39 3.26 13.22
N THR A 3 -14.02 4.47 12.85
CA THR A 3 -12.73 5.10 13.23
C THR A 3 -12.47 5.06 14.75
N HIS A 4 -13.50 5.27 15.58
CA HIS A 4 -13.35 5.19 17.04
C HIS A 4 -12.99 3.78 17.54
N TYR A 5 -13.51 2.73 16.88
CA TYR A 5 -13.14 1.34 17.25
C TYR A 5 -11.70 1.04 16.87
N VAL A 6 -11.26 1.47 15.67
CA VAL A 6 -9.89 1.32 15.21
C VAL A 6 -8.92 2.04 16.14
N HIS A 7 -9.19 3.30 16.44
CA HIS A 7 -8.39 4.09 17.38
C HIS A 7 -8.37 3.47 18.80
N GLY A 8 -9.51 2.95 19.27
CA GLY A 8 -9.57 2.28 20.57
C GLY A 8 -8.69 1.01 20.65
N PHE A 9 -8.40 0.38 19.52
CA PHE A 9 -7.54 -0.79 19.43
C PHE A 9 -6.05 -0.42 19.25
N GLU A 10 -5.75 0.56 18.40
CA GLU A 10 -4.38 0.93 18.03
C GLU A 10 -3.80 2.06 18.91
N GLY A 11 -4.67 2.87 19.50
CA GLY A 11 -4.25 4.02 20.30
C GLY A 11 -3.48 5.05 19.48
N GLU A 12 -2.42 5.58 20.07
CA GLU A 12 -1.59 6.65 19.48
C GLU A 12 -0.27 6.11 18.87
N LEU A 13 -0.20 4.83 18.53
CA LEU A 13 1.02 4.22 18.01
C LEU A 13 1.51 4.90 16.73
N THR A 14 0.59 5.22 15.83
CA THR A 14 0.86 5.92 14.57
C THR A 14 1.44 7.32 14.83
N LEU A 15 0.87 8.06 15.79
CA LEU A 15 1.38 9.36 16.23
C LEU A 15 2.81 9.25 16.79
N TRP A 16 3.05 8.24 17.61
CA TRP A 16 4.39 7.97 18.15
C TRP A 16 5.41 7.71 17.04
N VAL A 17 5.06 6.90 16.03
CA VAL A 17 5.92 6.64 14.86
C VAL A 17 6.24 7.95 14.15
N GLN A 18 5.24 8.76 13.83
CA GLN A 18 5.45 10.03 13.15
C GLN A 18 6.37 10.97 13.93
N GLN A 19 6.10 11.17 15.22
CA GLN A 19 6.89 12.09 16.08
C GLN A 19 8.33 11.60 16.30
N SER A 20 8.51 10.27 16.44
CA SER A 20 9.84 9.68 16.69
C SER A 20 10.79 9.79 15.50
N PHE A 21 10.25 9.78 14.28
CA PHE A 21 11.04 9.77 13.06
C PHE A 21 10.90 11.04 12.22
N ARG A 22 10.26 12.09 12.77
CA ARG A 22 10.00 13.33 12.03
C ARG A 22 11.28 13.92 11.42
N ASN A 23 11.33 13.94 10.08
CA ASN A 23 12.44 14.47 9.31
C ASN A 23 11.94 14.90 7.92
N GLU A 24 12.30 16.09 7.47
CA GLU A 24 11.84 16.67 6.21
C GLU A 24 12.26 15.81 4.99
N ILE A 25 13.54 15.42 4.93
CA ILE A 25 14.05 14.57 3.84
C ILE A 25 13.34 13.22 3.82
N LEU A 26 13.10 12.63 5.00
CA LEU A 26 12.38 11.37 5.11
C LEU A 26 10.93 11.53 4.64
N SER A 27 10.28 12.64 4.96
CA SER A 27 8.93 12.96 4.51
C SER A 27 8.85 13.01 2.98
N ASP A 28 9.78 13.69 2.33
CA ASP A 28 9.83 13.79 0.87
C ASP A 28 10.09 12.43 0.20
N VAL A 29 11.07 11.68 0.72
CA VAL A 29 11.41 10.35 0.19
C VAL A 29 10.25 9.37 0.34
N LEU A 30 9.60 9.33 1.50
CA LEU A 30 8.48 8.43 1.72
C LEU A 30 7.24 8.85 0.95
N SER A 31 6.97 10.15 0.80
CA SER A 31 5.89 10.66 -0.04
C SER A 31 6.12 10.29 -1.50
N PHE A 32 7.33 10.48 -2.02
CA PHE A 32 7.68 10.04 -3.37
C PHE A 32 7.52 8.53 -3.54
N HIS A 33 8.02 7.74 -2.59
CA HIS A 33 7.91 6.28 -2.63
C HIS A 33 6.46 5.83 -2.59
N TYR A 34 5.66 6.39 -1.68
CA TYR A 34 4.25 6.07 -1.53
C TYR A 34 3.46 6.31 -2.83
N LEU A 35 3.76 7.41 -3.53
CA LEU A 35 3.05 7.80 -4.74
C LEU A 35 3.59 7.12 -6.00
N PHE A 36 4.85 7.39 -6.32
CA PHE A 36 5.41 7.05 -7.62
C PHE A 36 5.91 5.62 -7.68
N VAL A 37 6.59 5.14 -6.62
CA VAL A 37 7.09 3.76 -6.63
C VAL A 37 5.92 2.78 -6.56
N TYR A 38 4.86 3.11 -5.82
CA TYR A 38 3.65 2.29 -5.79
C TYR A 38 2.95 2.23 -7.14
N LEU A 39 2.64 3.39 -7.75
CA LEU A 39 2.01 3.42 -9.07
C LEU A 39 2.87 2.71 -10.11
N PHE A 40 4.19 2.97 -10.10
CA PHE A 40 5.12 2.26 -10.97
C PHE A 40 5.03 0.75 -10.78
N LEU A 41 5.07 0.26 -9.55
CA LEU A 41 5.02 -1.17 -9.25
C LEU A 41 3.74 -1.82 -9.77
N ILE A 42 2.58 -1.19 -9.54
CA ILE A 42 1.29 -1.72 -9.96
C ILE A 42 1.16 -1.75 -11.49
N TRP A 43 1.52 -0.67 -12.17
CA TRP A 43 1.45 -0.62 -13.63
C TRP A 43 2.54 -1.45 -14.30
N PHE A 44 3.74 -1.43 -13.74
CA PHE A 44 4.89 -2.12 -14.32
C PHE A 44 4.82 -3.64 -14.18
N SER A 45 4.22 -4.18 -13.14
CA SER A 45 4.22 -5.63 -12.90
C SER A 45 3.59 -6.45 -14.04
N PRO A 46 2.39 -6.17 -14.55
CA PRO A 46 1.86 -6.91 -15.70
C PRO A 46 2.70 -6.66 -16.96
N ILE A 47 3.18 -5.43 -17.18
CA ILE A 47 4.06 -5.11 -18.31
C ILE A 47 5.36 -5.91 -18.22
N TYR A 48 5.97 -6.00 -17.04
CA TYR A 48 7.17 -6.80 -16.80
C TYR A 48 6.97 -8.27 -17.20
N TYR A 49 5.85 -8.89 -16.81
CA TYR A 49 5.57 -10.28 -17.20
C TYR A 49 5.36 -10.42 -18.71
N ILE A 50 4.68 -9.47 -19.36
CA ILE A 50 4.54 -9.45 -20.82
C ILE A 50 5.92 -9.35 -21.51
N LEU A 51 6.78 -8.43 -21.05
CA LEU A 51 8.14 -8.28 -21.58
C LEU A 51 8.98 -9.53 -21.38
N CYS A 52 8.76 -10.26 -20.29
CA CYS A 52 9.37 -11.55 -20.02
C CYS A 52 8.69 -12.71 -20.77
N ARG A 53 7.70 -12.46 -21.61
CA ARG A 53 6.90 -13.46 -22.34
C ARG A 53 6.25 -14.49 -21.39
N ASP A 54 5.72 -14.01 -20.28
CA ASP A 54 4.97 -14.81 -19.31
C ASP A 54 3.53 -14.27 -19.20
N GLU A 55 2.74 -14.55 -20.23
CA GLU A 55 1.34 -14.09 -20.32
C GLU A 55 0.49 -14.61 -19.16
N VAL A 56 0.78 -15.83 -18.71
CA VAL A 56 0.05 -16.46 -17.59
C VAL A 56 0.23 -15.64 -16.31
N MET A 57 1.44 -15.15 -16.05
CA MET A 57 1.69 -14.32 -14.87
C MET A 57 1.17 -12.90 -15.06
N ALA A 58 1.20 -12.36 -16.29
CA ALA A 58 0.58 -11.07 -16.61
C ALA A 58 -0.92 -11.09 -16.30
N ASP A 59 -1.64 -12.09 -16.81
CA ASP A 59 -3.07 -12.28 -16.58
C ASP A 59 -3.39 -12.43 -15.07
N LYS A 60 -2.59 -13.23 -14.35
CA LYS A 60 -2.74 -13.41 -12.92
C LYS A 60 -2.53 -12.12 -12.14
N ALA A 61 -1.55 -11.30 -12.52
CA ALA A 61 -1.30 -10.01 -11.89
C ALA A 61 -2.48 -9.05 -12.08
N VAL A 62 -2.98 -8.92 -13.30
CA VAL A 62 -4.14 -8.08 -13.62
C VAL A 62 -5.38 -8.57 -12.88
N LEU A 63 -5.65 -9.88 -12.92
CA LEU A 63 -6.80 -10.46 -12.23
C LEU A 63 -6.72 -10.26 -10.71
N ASN A 64 -5.54 -10.44 -10.11
CA ASN A 64 -5.31 -10.20 -8.70
C ASN A 64 -5.64 -8.75 -8.31
N TYR A 65 -5.14 -7.79 -9.05
CA TYR A 65 -5.42 -6.38 -8.80
C TYR A 65 -6.91 -6.06 -8.95
N SER A 66 -7.53 -6.57 -10.01
CA SER A 66 -8.95 -6.38 -10.25
C SER A 66 -9.82 -6.94 -9.11
N ILE A 67 -9.49 -8.12 -8.60
CA ILE A 67 -10.22 -8.75 -7.48
C ILE A 67 -10.04 -7.92 -6.21
N ILE A 68 -8.80 -7.51 -5.88
CA ILE A 68 -8.54 -6.72 -4.67
C ILE A 68 -9.28 -5.38 -4.73
N TYR A 69 -9.24 -4.68 -5.86
CA TYR A 69 -10.00 -3.44 -6.05
C TYR A 69 -11.51 -3.68 -5.91
N LEU A 70 -12.04 -4.73 -6.52
CA LEU A 70 -13.47 -5.07 -6.44
C LEU A 70 -13.91 -5.36 -4.99
N LEU A 71 -13.05 -5.99 -4.19
CA LEU A 71 -13.31 -6.25 -2.78
C LEU A 71 -13.14 -4.99 -1.91
N ALA A 72 -12.24 -4.09 -2.27
CA ALA A 72 -12.01 -2.85 -1.52
C ALA A 72 -13.15 -1.83 -1.70
N VAL A 73 -13.72 -1.71 -2.91
CA VAL A 73 -14.79 -0.73 -3.20
C VAL A 73 -15.96 -0.80 -2.23
N PRO A 74 -16.58 -1.96 -1.94
CA PRO A 74 -17.65 -2.03 -0.93
C PRO A 74 -17.20 -1.58 0.46
N LEU A 75 -15.95 -1.87 0.85
CA LEU A 75 -15.43 -1.44 2.14
C LEU A 75 -15.32 0.08 2.20
N TYR A 76 -14.81 0.73 1.19
CA TYR A 76 -14.76 2.19 1.10
C TYR A 76 -16.16 2.83 1.10
N LEU A 77 -17.15 2.19 0.47
CA LEU A 77 -18.50 2.74 0.40
C LEU A 77 -19.30 2.58 1.69
N PHE A 78 -19.06 1.49 2.45
CA PHE A 78 -19.90 1.15 3.61
C PHE A 78 -19.20 1.27 4.95
N PHE A 79 -17.87 1.32 4.97
CA PHE A 79 -17.05 1.35 6.19
C PHE A 79 -16.08 2.53 6.14
N ASN A 80 -16.62 3.74 6.17
CA ASN A 80 -15.82 4.95 6.16
C ASN A 80 -14.95 5.02 7.42
N VAL A 81 -13.65 4.88 7.25
CA VAL A 81 -12.64 5.07 8.29
C VAL A 81 -11.79 6.26 7.89
N GLU A 82 -11.76 7.27 8.74
CA GLU A 82 -10.96 8.46 8.53
C GLU A 82 -9.47 8.12 8.60
N VAL A 83 -8.66 8.81 7.79
CA VAL A 83 -7.20 8.70 7.85
C VAL A 83 -6.67 9.14 9.22
N THR A 84 -5.56 8.60 9.66
CA THR A 84 -5.01 8.85 11.00
C THR A 84 -4.75 10.32 11.28
N SER A 85 -4.26 11.07 10.29
CA SER A 85 -3.97 12.50 10.44
C SER A 85 -5.21 13.40 10.59
N SER A 86 -6.38 12.95 10.12
CA SER A 86 -7.62 13.72 10.34
C SER A 86 -8.29 13.39 11.68
N PHE A 87 -7.97 12.25 12.28
CA PHE A 87 -8.62 11.74 13.48
C PHE A 87 -7.80 11.92 14.77
N ILE A 88 -6.46 11.72 14.70
CA ILE A 88 -5.60 11.77 15.88
C ILE A 88 -5.11 13.21 16.12
N PRO A 89 -5.48 13.85 17.26
CA PRO A 89 -5.02 15.20 17.57
C PRO A 89 -3.48 15.28 17.65
N GLY A 90 -2.91 16.26 16.97
CA GLY A 90 -1.44 16.48 16.95
C GLY A 90 -0.69 15.62 15.94
N MET A 91 -1.38 14.85 15.12
CA MET A 91 -0.80 14.16 13.98
C MET A 91 -0.80 15.07 12.75
N ASP A 92 0.35 15.17 12.08
CA ASP A 92 0.47 15.99 10.89
C ASP A 92 0.06 15.21 9.63
N ALA A 93 -0.72 15.85 8.80
CA ALA A 93 -1.11 15.32 7.48
C ALA A 93 0.01 15.58 6.46
N ILE A 94 1.19 14.97 6.66
CA ILE A 94 2.41 15.23 5.87
C ILE A 94 2.14 15.12 4.38
N MET A 95 1.39 14.09 4.00
CA MET A 95 1.06 13.84 2.61
C MET A 95 0.18 14.92 2.00
N TYR A 96 -0.71 15.54 2.80
CA TYR A 96 -1.76 16.43 2.33
C TYR A 96 -1.41 17.92 2.45
N HIS A 97 -0.43 18.29 3.28
CA HIS A 97 -0.13 19.70 3.54
C HIS A 97 1.30 20.13 3.23
N GLU A 98 2.26 19.23 3.25
CA GLU A 98 3.68 19.56 3.14
C GLU A 98 4.34 19.11 1.83
N SER A 99 3.63 18.32 1.00
CA SER A 99 4.22 17.81 -0.23
C SER A 99 3.89 18.68 -1.44
N TRP A 100 4.81 18.71 -2.40
CA TRP A 100 4.65 19.34 -3.72
C TRP A 100 3.47 18.75 -4.54
N ASN A 101 2.82 17.69 -4.05
CA ASN A 101 1.74 16.96 -4.68
C ASN A 101 0.34 17.35 -4.21
N LEU A 102 0.22 18.38 -3.39
CA LEU A 102 -1.02 18.82 -2.75
C LEU A 102 -2.21 18.88 -3.71
N PHE A 103 -2.00 19.45 -4.91
CA PHE A 103 -3.07 19.65 -5.88
C PHE A 103 -3.63 18.34 -6.44
N PHE A 104 -2.80 17.30 -6.55
CA PHE A 104 -3.22 16.04 -7.15
C PHE A 104 -3.96 15.12 -6.17
N PHE A 105 -3.64 15.21 -4.87
CA PHE A 105 -4.12 14.27 -3.86
C PHE A 105 -5.41 14.67 -3.17
N THR A 106 -5.58 15.93 -2.84
CA THR A 106 -6.80 16.42 -2.18
C THR A 106 -8.05 16.24 -3.04
N GLU A 107 -7.88 16.12 -4.36
CA GLU A 107 -8.99 15.90 -5.30
C GLU A 107 -9.25 14.41 -5.60
N VAL A 108 -8.27 13.52 -5.35
CA VAL A 108 -8.31 12.14 -5.83
C VAL A 108 -8.37 11.11 -4.68
N ASP A 109 -7.87 11.46 -3.50
CA ASP A 109 -7.82 10.56 -2.34
C ASP A 109 -8.68 11.12 -1.19
N PRO A 110 -9.92 10.65 -1.04
CA PRO A 110 -10.79 11.10 0.05
C PRO A 110 -10.22 10.65 1.40
N LEU A 111 -10.26 11.57 2.37
CA LEU A 111 -9.72 11.37 3.74
C LEU A 111 -10.52 10.36 4.59
N ASP A 112 -11.49 9.70 4.02
CA ASP A 112 -12.38 8.73 4.67
C ASP A 112 -12.26 7.30 4.13
N ASN A 113 -11.25 7.04 3.30
CA ASN A 113 -10.97 5.72 2.71
C ASN A 113 -9.79 5.01 3.42
N GLY A 114 -9.75 5.01 4.76
CA GLY A 114 -8.66 4.43 5.53
C GLY A 114 -8.52 2.91 5.38
N ILE A 115 -9.59 2.14 5.16
CA ILE A 115 -9.57 0.66 5.13
C ILE A 115 -10.16 0.13 3.82
N PRO A 116 -9.53 -0.86 3.14
CA PRO A 116 -8.18 -1.41 3.36
C PRO A 116 -7.07 -0.61 2.67
N SER A 117 -5.82 -0.75 3.12
CA SER A 117 -4.68 -0.15 2.43
C SER A 117 -4.30 -0.93 1.18
N LEU A 118 -4.55 -0.34 0.01
CA LEU A 118 -4.16 -0.93 -1.28
C LEU A 118 -2.65 -0.90 -1.52
N HIS A 119 -1.93 0.03 -0.87
CA HIS A 119 -0.46 0.15 -0.98
C HIS A 119 0.28 -1.08 -0.45
N VAL A 120 -0.34 -1.78 0.49
CA VAL A 120 0.17 -3.07 1.00
C VAL A 120 -0.57 -4.23 0.36
N GLY A 121 -1.88 -4.13 0.22
CA GLY A 121 -2.73 -5.21 -0.28
C GLY A 121 -2.38 -5.67 -1.70
N LEU A 122 -2.13 -4.75 -2.64
CA LEU A 122 -1.84 -5.12 -4.03
C LEU A 122 -0.46 -5.80 -4.19
N PRO A 123 0.65 -5.24 -3.66
CA PRO A 123 1.95 -5.91 -3.71
C PRO A 123 1.95 -7.27 -2.98
N LEU A 124 1.31 -7.35 -1.81
CA LEU A 124 1.20 -8.59 -1.06
C LEU A 124 0.40 -9.65 -1.84
N GLY A 125 -0.73 -9.27 -2.43
CA GLY A 125 -1.53 -10.14 -3.27
C GLY A 125 -0.73 -10.68 -4.45
N LEU A 126 0.09 -9.85 -5.10
CA LEU A 126 0.99 -10.29 -6.17
C LEU A 126 1.99 -11.35 -5.69
N LEU A 127 2.61 -11.14 -4.52
CA LEU A 127 3.52 -12.14 -3.96
C LEU A 127 2.81 -13.45 -3.60
N ILE A 128 1.61 -13.38 -3.04
CA ILE A 128 0.82 -14.58 -2.72
C ILE A 128 0.52 -15.37 -4.00
N ILE A 129 0.05 -14.71 -5.06
CA ILE A 129 -0.26 -15.37 -6.33
C ILE A 129 0.99 -16.00 -6.95
N ASN A 130 2.15 -15.32 -6.88
CA ASN A 130 3.42 -15.87 -7.33
C ASN A 130 3.81 -17.12 -6.52
N ARG A 131 3.65 -17.11 -5.20
CA ARG A 131 3.89 -18.27 -4.35
C ARG A 131 2.97 -19.45 -4.67
N LEU A 132 1.70 -19.18 -4.91
CA LEU A 132 0.75 -20.22 -5.34
C LEU A 132 1.12 -20.80 -6.69
N HIS A 133 1.55 -19.95 -7.63
CA HIS A 133 1.99 -20.41 -8.95
C HIS A 133 3.27 -21.26 -8.87
N ILE A 134 4.28 -20.83 -8.14
CA ILE A 134 5.53 -21.59 -7.91
C ILE A 134 5.19 -22.98 -7.32
N ARG A 135 4.30 -23.03 -6.32
CA ARG A 135 3.85 -24.31 -5.75
C ARG A 135 3.14 -25.19 -6.77
N SER A 136 2.31 -24.63 -7.63
CA SER A 136 1.60 -25.40 -8.67
C SER A 136 2.54 -25.99 -9.73
N LEU A 137 3.68 -25.34 -9.97
CA LEU A 137 4.73 -25.85 -10.86
C LEU A 137 5.66 -26.88 -10.17
N GLY A 138 5.56 -27.04 -8.85
CA GLY A 138 6.44 -27.95 -8.10
C GLY A 138 7.90 -27.51 -8.03
N ILE A 139 8.20 -26.23 -8.32
CA ILE A 139 9.56 -25.69 -8.30
C ILE A 139 9.88 -24.99 -7.00
N LYS A 140 11.17 -24.79 -6.71
CA LYS A 140 11.62 -24.00 -5.57
C LYS A 140 11.67 -22.51 -5.92
N MET A 141 11.57 -21.67 -4.89
CA MET A 141 11.71 -20.22 -5.06
C MET A 141 13.03 -19.81 -5.72
N ALA A 142 14.12 -20.54 -5.45
CA ALA A 142 15.43 -20.26 -6.05
C ALA A 142 15.46 -20.52 -7.58
N GLU A 143 14.55 -21.35 -8.07
CA GLU A 143 14.41 -21.72 -9.49
C GLU A 143 13.41 -20.83 -10.22
N TRP A 144 12.71 -19.96 -9.47
CA TRP A 144 11.70 -19.07 -10.02
C TRP A 144 12.34 -17.98 -10.89
N ARG A 145 11.92 -17.92 -12.15
CA ARG A 145 12.51 -17.00 -13.15
C ARG A 145 12.33 -15.52 -12.83
N HIS A 146 11.29 -15.17 -12.06
CA HIS A 146 10.99 -13.79 -11.66
C HIS A 146 11.38 -13.51 -10.20
N ARG A 147 12.29 -14.31 -9.63
CA ARG A 147 12.70 -14.19 -8.22
C ARG A 147 13.20 -12.79 -7.85
N GLU A 148 13.95 -12.15 -8.73
CA GLU A 148 14.52 -10.83 -8.47
C GLU A 148 13.42 -9.76 -8.42
N PHE A 149 12.41 -9.88 -9.29
CA PHE A 149 11.24 -9.01 -9.26
C PHE A 149 10.41 -9.25 -7.99
N ASP A 150 10.20 -10.49 -7.58
CA ASP A 150 9.54 -10.82 -6.32
C ASP A 150 10.27 -10.24 -5.10
N LEU A 151 11.60 -10.28 -5.09
CA LEU A 151 12.40 -9.68 -4.03
C LEU A 151 12.26 -8.15 -4.02
N PHE A 152 12.23 -7.52 -5.18
CA PHE A 152 11.97 -6.08 -5.30
C PHE A 152 10.59 -5.75 -4.72
N VAL A 153 9.53 -6.46 -5.12
CA VAL A 153 8.18 -6.27 -4.58
C VAL A 153 8.15 -6.47 -3.06
N ALA A 154 8.77 -7.55 -2.58
CA ALA A 154 8.83 -7.88 -1.16
C ALA A 154 9.56 -6.82 -0.32
N ALA A 155 10.63 -6.24 -0.85
CA ALA A 155 11.38 -5.19 -0.18
C ALA A 155 10.60 -3.88 -0.04
N ASN A 156 9.66 -3.61 -0.96
CA ASN A 156 8.81 -2.41 -0.89
C ASN A 156 7.69 -2.52 0.15
N ILE A 157 7.21 -3.71 0.50
CA ILE A 157 6.12 -3.88 1.48
C ILE A 157 6.45 -3.26 2.84
N PRO A 158 7.59 -3.55 3.49
CA PRO A 158 7.92 -2.91 4.77
C PRO A 158 8.08 -1.39 4.66
N ILE A 159 8.52 -0.87 3.49
CA ILE A 159 8.60 0.57 3.27
C ILE A 159 7.19 1.17 3.21
N TYR A 160 6.25 0.53 2.50
CA TYR A 160 4.85 0.98 2.50
C TYR A 160 4.23 0.91 3.89
N LEU A 161 4.44 -0.18 4.64
CA LEU A 161 3.96 -0.33 6.01
C LEU A 161 4.44 0.80 6.93
N PHE A 162 5.70 1.20 6.78
CA PHE A 162 6.23 2.33 7.51
C PHE A 162 5.69 3.67 7.00
N SER A 163 5.63 3.84 5.67
CA SER A 163 5.17 5.09 5.04
C SER A 163 3.73 5.43 5.42
N ILE A 164 2.82 4.46 5.40
CA ILE A 164 1.40 4.69 5.71
C ILE A 164 1.19 5.16 7.16
N GLN A 165 2.03 4.70 8.09
CA GLN A 165 2.02 5.14 9.49
C GLN A 165 2.62 6.54 9.63
N TYR A 166 3.80 6.73 9.05
CA TYR A 166 4.58 7.96 9.16
C TYR A 166 3.89 9.15 8.48
N LEU A 167 3.29 8.95 7.30
CA LEU A 167 2.65 10.01 6.52
C LEU A 167 1.26 10.41 7.04
N GLY A 168 0.71 9.68 8.01
CA GLY A 168 -0.59 9.98 8.60
C GLY A 168 -1.79 9.56 7.76
N ILE A 169 -1.64 8.49 6.96
CA ILE A 169 -2.65 8.08 5.98
C ILE A 169 -3.51 6.93 6.49
N HIS A 170 -2.87 5.86 6.99
CA HIS A 170 -3.56 4.64 7.37
C HIS A 170 -3.30 4.20 8.80
N TRP A 171 -4.22 3.42 9.34
CA TRP A 171 -4.07 2.66 10.57
C TRP A 171 -3.28 1.37 10.32
N ILE A 172 -2.69 0.77 11.36
CA ILE A 172 -1.98 -0.52 11.21
C ILE A 172 -2.96 -1.62 10.81
N SER A 173 -4.17 -1.60 11.38
CA SER A 173 -5.24 -2.54 11.04
C SER A 173 -5.74 -2.46 9.60
N ASP A 174 -5.45 -1.38 8.89
CA ASP A 174 -5.85 -1.22 7.47
C ASP A 174 -5.09 -2.18 6.53
N VAL A 175 -4.08 -2.84 7.07
CA VAL A 175 -3.19 -3.77 6.33
C VAL A 175 -3.72 -5.20 6.32
N ILE A 176 -4.75 -5.49 7.12
CA ILE A 176 -5.26 -6.86 7.34
C ILE A 176 -6.34 -7.24 6.33
#